data_404d813a87fdc3c74e4d9300cad44502
#
_entry.id   404d813a87fdc3c74e4d9300cad44502
#
_cell.length_a   1.000
_cell.length_b   1.000
_cell.length_c   1.000
_cell.angle_alpha   90.00
_cell.angle_beta   90.00
_cell.angle_gamma   90.00
#
_symmetry.space_group_name_H-M   'P 1'
#
loop_
_entity.id
_entity.type
_entity.pdbx_description
1 polymer ?
#
loop_
_entity_poly.entity_id
_entity_poly.type
_entity_poly.pdbx_seq_one_letter_code
_entity_poly.pdbx_strand_id
1 'polypeptide(L)'
;MTKRWKIPQVLMVASLFGALACHKEPGSGRVAEAGPILRPSGRLTLRQAGEYVVRLVNHDRAAAGLGPVEWDDTAARSGQGHAEDMASHGYTAHWGTDGSVPEQRYTSAGGTHFVDENAACFFDGQARTLNPSPLFDAVDLEKIEGAFMSEVPPQDGHKRNILSASHRKLGVGLAKPKGVNQACMSQEFVDDYGSYAALPSRAKVGDQVTVRGEITPPAKFAAVGVARIDSARPMTAEELGKTYTYLIPKPFILYSPPGYVTPKPVKTDGKSFSIDVPLFQDRKPGRYEISVWATLPGDPKLKMVSLRVVDAR
;
A
#
# COMPACT_ATOMS: atom_id res chain seq x y z
N MET A 1 2.34 -38.48 -44.85
CA MET A 1 3.74 -38.12 -45.13
C MET A 1 4.28 -37.29 -44.01
N THR A 2 4.98 -37.91 -43.06
CA THR A 2 5.49 -37.29 -41.81
C THR A 2 6.97 -36.98 -41.99
N LYS A 3 7.34 -35.70 -41.98
CA LYS A 3 8.76 -35.29 -41.94
C LYS A 3 9.21 -35.09 -40.49
N ARG A 4 10.03 -36.02 -40.01
CA ARG A 4 10.82 -35.88 -38.76
C ARG A 4 12.02 -34.97 -39.02
N TRP A 5 12.21 -33.95 -38.20
CA TRP A 5 13.46 -33.22 -38.16
C TRP A 5 14.37 -33.74 -37.05
N LYS A 6 15.61 -34.05 -37.46
CA LYS A 6 16.70 -34.51 -36.59
C LYS A 6 17.41 -33.32 -35.96
N ILE A 7 17.66 -33.39 -34.65
CA ILE A 7 18.50 -32.46 -33.89
C ILE A 7 19.94 -32.97 -33.96
N PRO A 8 20.96 -32.18 -34.29
CA PRO A 8 22.36 -32.58 -34.17
C PRO A 8 22.87 -32.40 -32.75
N GLN A 9 23.50 -33.47 -32.23
CA GLN A 9 24.33 -33.44 -31.03
C GLN A 9 25.59 -32.59 -31.28
N VAL A 10 25.92 -31.69 -30.36
CA VAL A 10 27.22 -31.03 -30.32
C VAL A 10 27.94 -31.47 -29.04
N LEU A 11 29.17 -31.95 -29.27
CA LEU A 11 30.11 -32.47 -28.29
C LEU A 11 30.44 -31.47 -27.15
N MET A 12 30.51 -32.03 -25.96
CA MET A 12 31.24 -31.42 -24.82
C MET A 12 32.75 -31.43 -25.09
N VAL A 13 33.37 -30.29 -24.91
CA VAL A 13 34.83 -30.20 -24.67
C VAL A 13 35.00 -29.51 -23.30
N ALA A 14 35.47 -30.32 -22.35
CA ALA A 14 35.91 -29.82 -21.05
C ALA A 14 37.31 -29.18 -21.18
N SER A 15 37.47 -27.97 -20.72
CA SER A 15 38.80 -27.38 -20.46
C SER A 15 38.81 -26.84 -19.05
N LEU A 16 39.49 -27.54 -18.17
CA LEU A 16 39.98 -27.06 -16.88
C LEU A 16 41.05 -25.98 -17.11
N PHE A 17 40.85 -24.81 -16.56
CA PHE A 17 41.93 -23.99 -16.02
C PHE A 17 41.38 -23.15 -14.86
N GLY A 18 41.96 -23.36 -13.68
CA GLY A 18 41.62 -22.64 -12.47
C GLY A 18 42.24 -21.26 -12.45
N ALA A 19 41.49 -20.33 -11.90
CA ALA A 19 42.03 -19.14 -11.22
C ALA A 19 41.07 -18.83 -10.09
N LEU A 20 41.52 -19.06 -8.84
CA LEU A 20 40.85 -18.54 -7.65
C LEU A 20 40.91 -17.01 -7.70
N ALA A 21 39.84 -16.38 -8.11
CA ALA A 21 39.60 -14.99 -7.80
C ALA A 21 38.63 -14.94 -6.61
N CYS A 22 39.15 -14.57 -5.44
CA CYS A 22 38.29 -14.21 -4.29
C CYS A 22 37.41 -13.02 -4.67
N HIS A 23 36.21 -13.28 -5.14
CA HIS A 23 35.17 -12.28 -5.15
C HIS A 23 34.64 -12.19 -3.72
N LYS A 24 34.99 -11.09 -3.04
CA LYS A 24 34.26 -10.64 -1.86
C LYS A 24 32.83 -10.36 -2.29
N GLU A 25 31.91 -11.26 -1.93
CA GLU A 25 30.48 -10.97 -2.00
C GLU A 25 30.19 -9.71 -1.17
N PRO A 26 29.37 -8.75 -1.68
CA PRO A 26 28.91 -7.65 -0.85
C PRO A 26 28.10 -8.24 0.30
N GLY A 27 28.51 -7.91 1.53
CA GLY A 27 28.05 -8.50 2.77
C GLY A 27 26.56 -8.73 2.80
N SER A 28 26.16 -9.98 2.93
CA SER A 28 24.86 -10.38 3.41
C SER A 28 24.75 -9.88 4.85
N GLY A 29 24.18 -8.68 5.02
CA GLY A 29 23.74 -8.25 6.32
C GLY A 29 22.81 -9.35 6.85
N ARG A 30 23.22 -10.06 7.89
CA ARG A 30 22.36 -11.00 8.59
C ARG A 30 21.13 -10.21 9.00
N VAL A 31 19.98 -10.50 8.37
CA VAL A 31 18.70 -10.10 8.90
C VAL A 31 18.64 -10.73 10.30
N ALA A 32 18.47 -9.91 11.32
CA ALA A 32 18.40 -10.41 12.69
C ALA A 32 17.27 -11.45 12.75
N GLU A 33 17.56 -12.65 13.29
CA GLU A 33 16.51 -13.63 13.53
C GLU A 33 15.41 -12.98 14.36
N ALA A 34 14.16 -13.14 13.91
CA ALA A 34 13.00 -12.66 14.65
C ALA A 34 12.94 -13.40 15.99
N GLY A 35 13.36 -12.73 17.05
CA GLY A 35 13.24 -13.26 18.40
C GLY A 35 11.76 -13.43 18.79
N PRO A 36 11.43 -14.24 19.81
CA PRO A 36 10.05 -14.47 20.22
C PRO A 36 9.36 -13.14 20.59
N ILE A 37 8.14 -12.94 20.11
CA ILE A 37 7.34 -11.78 20.49
C ILE A 37 6.91 -11.95 21.94
N LEU A 38 7.35 -11.03 22.79
CA LEU A 38 6.86 -10.96 24.17
C LEU A 38 5.42 -10.41 24.14
N ARG A 39 4.47 -11.28 24.49
CA ARG A 39 3.06 -10.89 24.63
C ARG A 39 2.93 -9.96 25.84
N PRO A 40 2.31 -8.76 25.67
CA PRO A 40 2.04 -7.86 26.78
C PRO A 40 1.12 -8.52 27.82
N SER A 41 1.37 -8.25 29.10
CA SER A 41 0.48 -8.63 30.18
C SER A 41 -0.64 -7.58 30.31
N GLY A 42 -1.90 -8.03 30.38
CA GLY A 42 -3.06 -7.16 30.50
C GLY A 42 -3.56 -6.59 29.17
N ARG A 43 -4.56 -5.71 29.27
CA ARG A 43 -5.20 -5.07 28.13
C ARG A 43 -4.43 -3.87 27.65
N LEU A 44 -4.42 -3.66 26.35
CA LEU A 44 -3.70 -2.59 25.67
C LEU A 44 -4.63 -1.41 25.38
N THR A 45 -4.15 -0.20 25.59
CA THR A 45 -4.77 1.02 25.04
C THR A 45 -4.66 1.02 23.53
N LEU A 46 -5.40 1.89 22.83
CA LEU A 46 -5.40 2.02 21.38
C LEU A 46 -3.97 2.15 20.82
N ARG A 47 -3.17 3.06 21.37
CA ARG A 47 -1.77 3.28 20.93
C ARG A 47 -0.90 2.05 21.16
N GLN A 48 -0.96 1.47 22.35
CA GLN A 48 -0.20 0.25 22.68
C GLN A 48 -0.57 -0.94 21.80
N ALA A 49 -1.86 -1.07 21.47
CA ALA A 49 -2.37 -2.11 20.58
C ALA A 49 -1.85 -1.93 19.14
N GLY A 50 -1.88 -0.71 18.61
CA GLY A 50 -1.32 -0.40 17.30
C GLY A 50 0.19 -0.69 17.23
N GLU A 51 0.96 -0.25 18.23
CA GLU A 51 2.40 -0.55 18.33
C GLU A 51 2.68 -2.05 18.48
N TYR A 52 1.77 -2.79 19.13
CA TYR A 52 1.87 -4.24 19.20
C TYR A 52 1.67 -4.90 17.84
N VAL A 53 0.68 -4.46 17.07
CA VAL A 53 0.47 -4.95 15.69
C VAL A 53 1.70 -4.67 14.81
N VAL A 54 2.32 -3.49 14.91
CA VAL A 54 3.57 -3.21 14.17
C VAL A 54 4.68 -4.20 14.56
N ARG A 55 4.77 -4.60 15.83
CA ARG A 55 5.74 -5.65 16.25
C ARG A 55 5.42 -7.02 15.67
N LEU A 56 4.12 -7.40 15.59
CA LEU A 56 3.69 -8.65 14.95
C LEU A 56 4.08 -8.66 13.47
N VAL A 57 3.72 -7.62 12.73
CA VAL A 57 4.09 -7.43 11.31
C VAL A 57 5.62 -7.50 11.13
N ASN A 58 6.39 -6.82 11.96
CA ASN A 58 7.84 -6.82 11.86
C ASN A 58 8.48 -8.18 12.19
N HIS A 59 7.87 -8.96 13.06
CA HIS A 59 8.27 -10.33 13.31
C HIS A 59 8.08 -11.21 12.07
N ASP A 60 6.91 -11.13 11.41
CA ASP A 60 6.61 -11.91 10.22
C ASP A 60 7.49 -11.47 9.03
N ARG A 61 7.74 -10.17 8.89
CA ARG A 61 8.68 -9.62 7.90
C ARG A 61 10.11 -10.11 8.13
N ALA A 62 10.58 -10.11 9.37
CA ALA A 62 11.92 -10.61 9.71
C ALA A 62 12.04 -12.13 9.43
N ALA A 63 11.01 -12.92 9.73
CA ALA A 63 10.96 -14.35 9.39
C ALA A 63 11.02 -14.58 7.86
N ALA A 64 10.55 -13.63 7.06
CA ALA A 64 10.65 -13.64 5.59
C ALA A 64 11.94 -12.98 5.05
N GLY A 65 12.88 -12.55 5.91
CA GLY A 65 14.12 -11.89 5.49
C GLY A 65 13.96 -10.44 5.04
N LEU A 66 12.86 -9.77 5.45
CA LEU A 66 12.54 -8.40 5.07
C LEU A 66 12.91 -7.41 6.19
N GLY A 67 13.23 -6.18 5.79
CA GLY A 67 13.43 -5.08 6.73
C GLY A 67 12.14 -4.69 7.46
N PRO A 68 12.24 -4.11 8.67
CA PRO A 68 11.08 -3.67 9.43
C PRO A 68 10.37 -2.48 8.77
N VAL A 69 9.10 -2.31 9.12
CA VAL A 69 8.34 -1.08 8.90
C VAL A 69 8.31 -0.24 10.16
N GLU A 70 8.33 1.09 9.99
CA GLU A 70 8.24 2.06 11.08
C GLU A 70 6.80 2.55 11.24
N TRP A 71 6.46 3.05 12.44
CA TRP A 71 5.15 3.65 12.68
C TRP A 71 4.94 4.93 11.85
N ASP A 72 3.75 5.09 11.24
CA ASP A 72 3.32 6.30 10.56
C ASP A 72 2.02 6.85 11.17
N ASP A 73 2.09 8.04 11.76
CA ASP A 73 0.93 8.66 12.43
C ASP A 73 -0.17 9.10 11.43
N THR A 74 0.19 9.43 10.20
CA THR A 74 -0.78 9.84 9.18
C THR A 74 -1.56 8.63 8.66
N ALA A 75 -0.87 7.54 8.40
CA ALA A 75 -1.47 6.26 8.04
C ALA A 75 -2.33 5.71 9.19
N ALA A 76 -1.86 5.85 10.44
CA ALA A 76 -2.63 5.44 11.62
C ALA A 76 -3.95 6.25 11.75
N ARG A 77 -3.93 7.56 11.49
CA ARG A 77 -5.18 8.36 11.49
C ARG A 77 -6.13 7.94 10.37
N SER A 78 -5.61 7.66 9.16
CA SER A 78 -6.39 7.15 8.04
C SER A 78 -7.06 5.84 8.40
N GLY A 79 -6.27 4.85 8.83
CA GLY A 79 -6.76 3.53 9.23
C GLY A 79 -7.70 3.58 10.44
N GLN A 80 -7.47 4.51 11.39
CA GLN A 80 -8.36 4.67 12.56
C GLN A 80 -9.78 5.03 12.13
N GLY A 81 -9.94 6.03 11.25
CA GLY A 81 -11.25 6.40 10.74
C GLY A 81 -11.94 5.25 10.01
N HIS A 82 -11.18 4.43 9.26
CA HIS A 82 -11.74 3.27 8.57
C HIS A 82 -12.12 2.13 9.53
N ALA A 83 -11.28 1.82 10.52
CA ALA A 83 -11.60 0.83 11.55
C ALA A 83 -12.87 1.22 12.34
N GLU A 84 -13.04 2.50 12.64
CA GLU A 84 -14.24 3.05 13.29
C GLU A 84 -15.48 2.94 12.41
N ASP A 85 -15.37 3.24 11.12
CA ASP A 85 -16.47 3.10 10.16
C ASP A 85 -16.92 1.62 10.04
N MET A 86 -15.97 0.71 9.84
CA MET A 86 -16.24 -0.73 9.81
C MET A 86 -16.93 -1.22 11.11
N ALA A 87 -16.39 -0.83 12.27
CA ALA A 87 -16.92 -1.24 13.56
C ALA A 87 -18.31 -0.66 13.85
N SER A 88 -18.57 0.57 13.41
CA SER A 88 -19.87 1.25 13.61
C SER A 88 -20.98 0.65 12.76
N HIS A 89 -20.66 0.11 11.58
CA HIS A 89 -21.66 -0.34 10.61
C HIS A 89 -21.64 -1.86 10.37
N GLY A 90 -20.74 -2.61 11.02
CA GLY A 90 -20.68 -4.07 10.95
C GLY A 90 -20.33 -4.59 9.56
N TYR A 91 -19.26 -4.11 8.94
CA TYR A 91 -18.81 -4.57 7.64
C TYR A 91 -17.28 -4.73 7.59
N THR A 92 -16.79 -5.41 6.56
CA THR A 92 -15.37 -5.50 6.20
C THR A 92 -15.23 -5.24 4.70
N ALA A 93 -14.56 -4.18 4.32
CA ALA A 93 -14.28 -3.82 2.93
C ALA A 93 -13.16 -2.77 2.88
N HIS A 94 -12.61 -2.50 1.69
CA HIS A 94 -11.69 -1.38 1.46
C HIS A 94 -12.42 -0.05 1.23
N TRP A 95 -13.69 -0.06 0.84
CA TRP A 95 -14.52 1.14 0.73
C TRP A 95 -15.12 1.49 2.08
N GLY A 96 -15.22 2.80 2.36
CA GLY A 96 -15.98 3.31 3.48
C GLY A 96 -17.49 3.44 3.16
N THR A 97 -18.32 3.62 4.19
CA THR A 97 -19.75 3.89 4.03
C THR A 97 -20.05 5.18 3.27
N ASP A 98 -19.11 6.12 3.23
CA ASP A 98 -19.13 7.34 2.41
C ASP A 98 -18.64 7.11 0.97
N GLY A 99 -18.24 5.88 0.61
CA GLY A 99 -17.66 5.51 -0.66
C GLY A 99 -16.19 5.92 -0.81
N SER A 100 -15.52 6.33 0.26
CA SER A 100 -14.08 6.61 0.25
C SER A 100 -13.27 5.33 0.02
N VAL A 101 -12.07 5.50 -0.53
CA VAL A 101 -11.09 4.43 -0.78
C VAL A 101 -9.80 4.69 0.02
N PRO A 102 -8.92 3.71 0.22
CA PRO A 102 -7.75 3.85 1.10
C PRO A 102 -6.90 5.09 0.81
N GLU A 103 -6.51 5.31 -0.44
CA GLU A 103 -5.69 6.45 -0.86
C GLU A 103 -6.41 7.80 -0.70
N GLN A 104 -7.74 7.82 -0.79
CA GLN A 104 -8.52 9.03 -0.53
C GLN A 104 -8.52 9.36 0.97
N ARG A 105 -8.73 8.36 1.83
CA ARG A 105 -8.67 8.53 3.29
C ARG A 105 -7.27 8.98 3.72
N TYR A 106 -6.23 8.34 3.20
CA TYR A 106 -4.84 8.70 3.47
C TYR A 106 -4.49 10.12 2.99
N THR A 107 -4.89 10.48 1.76
CA THR A 107 -4.73 11.87 1.26
C THR A 107 -5.47 12.87 2.15
N SER A 108 -6.70 12.57 2.57
CA SER A 108 -7.51 13.44 3.45
C SER A 108 -6.90 13.59 4.85
N ALA A 109 -6.18 12.58 5.33
CA ALA A 109 -5.40 12.64 6.58
C ALA A 109 -4.08 13.42 6.45
N GLY A 110 -3.74 13.90 5.24
CA GLY A 110 -2.52 14.66 4.93
C GLY A 110 -1.39 13.80 4.35
N GLY A 111 -1.66 12.54 4.02
CA GLY A 111 -0.72 11.63 3.39
C GLY A 111 -0.43 11.99 1.93
N THR A 112 0.80 11.74 1.51
CA THR A 112 1.25 12.05 0.14
C THR A 112 1.96 10.89 -0.55
N HIS A 113 2.19 9.79 0.17
CA HIS A 113 2.82 8.59 -0.34
C HIS A 113 1.80 7.62 -0.97
N PHE A 114 2.28 6.52 -1.47
CA PHE A 114 1.43 5.38 -1.79
C PHE A 114 1.08 4.61 -0.52
N VAL A 115 -0.16 4.13 -0.44
CA VAL A 115 -0.65 3.32 0.67
C VAL A 115 -1.33 2.06 0.15
N ASP A 116 -1.04 0.91 0.77
CA ASP A 116 -1.78 -0.35 0.64
C ASP A 116 -2.49 -0.66 1.97
N GLU A 117 -3.70 -1.20 1.90
CA GLU A 117 -4.52 -1.46 3.09
C GLU A 117 -4.78 -2.96 3.29
N ASN A 118 -4.67 -3.41 4.55
CA ASN A 118 -5.31 -4.63 5.03
C ASN A 118 -6.46 -4.24 5.97
N ALA A 119 -7.62 -4.85 5.79
CA ALA A 119 -8.80 -4.57 6.60
C ALA A 119 -9.42 -5.86 7.15
N ALA A 120 -9.76 -5.87 8.43
CA ALA A 120 -10.46 -6.96 9.08
C ALA A 120 -11.48 -6.45 10.09
N CYS A 121 -12.69 -6.96 10.02
CA CYS A 121 -13.78 -6.69 10.96
C CYS A 121 -14.77 -7.87 10.93
N PHE A 122 -15.78 -7.83 11.73
CA PHE A 122 -16.93 -8.71 11.61
C PHE A 122 -17.90 -8.17 10.53
N PHE A 123 -18.71 -9.06 9.99
CA PHE A 123 -19.71 -8.69 8.99
C PHE A 123 -21.10 -9.17 9.40
N ASP A 124 -21.97 -8.23 9.80
CA ASP A 124 -23.38 -8.52 10.14
C ASP A 124 -24.35 -7.37 9.78
N GLY A 125 -23.81 -6.26 9.23
CA GLY A 125 -24.59 -5.11 8.78
C GLY A 125 -25.33 -4.33 9.88
N GLN A 126 -24.96 -4.52 11.15
CA GLN A 126 -25.63 -3.86 12.26
C GLN A 126 -24.94 -2.58 12.70
N ALA A 127 -25.68 -1.49 12.76
CA ALA A 127 -25.17 -0.23 13.31
C ALA A 127 -24.92 -0.34 14.82
N ARG A 128 -23.78 0.17 15.28
CA ARG A 128 -23.34 0.10 16.69
C ARG A 128 -22.68 1.39 17.14
N THR A 129 -22.83 1.67 18.43
CA THR A 129 -22.08 2.72 19.09
C THR A 129 -20.67 2.22 19.42
N LEU A 130 -19.64 3.00 19.07
CA LEU A 130 -18.27 2.69 19.41
C LEU A 130 -18.00 2.81 20.93
N ASN A 131 -17.05 2.02 21.40
CA ASN A 131 -16.46 2.22 22.71
C ASN A 131 -15.48 3.42 22.60
N PRO A 132 -15.66 4.52 23.34
CA PRO A 132 -14.80 5.69 23.24
C PRO A 132 -13.39 5.48 23.86
N SER A 133 -13.20 4.43 24.66
CA SER A 133 -11.93 4.10 25.29
C SER A 133 -11.72 2.58 25.24
N PRO A 134 -11.58 2.01 24.04
CA PRO A 134 -11.47 0.57 23.89
C PRO A 134 -10.16 0.06 24.46
N LEU A 135 -10.21 -1.10 25.10
CA LEU A 135 -9.03 -1.88 25.49
C LEU A 135 -8.97 -3.15 24.66
N PHE A 136 -7.78 -3.52 24.24
CA PHE A 136 -7.53 -4.65 23.34
C PHE A 136 -6.74 -5.75 24.03
N ASP A 137 -7.10 -6.99 23.74
CA ASP A 137 -6.36 -8.16 24.19
C ASP A 137 -5.32 -8.54 23.12
N ALA A 138 -4.07 -8.74 23.53
CA ALA A 138 -2.99 -9.10 22.60
C ALA A 138 -3.31 -10.36 21.78
N VAL A 139 -3.96 -11.34 22.39
CA VAL A 139 -4.38 -12.60 21.74
C VAL A 139 -5.34 -12.35 20.57
N ASP A 140 -6.24 -11.36 20.68
CA ASP A 140 -7.18 -11.08 19.59
C ASP A 140 -6.47 -10.39 18.40
N LEU A 141 -5.49 -9.53 18.68
CA LEU A 141 -4.64 -8.93 17.66
C LEU A 141 -3.77 -9.99 16.95
N GLU A 142 -3.19 -10.92 17.71
CA GLU A 142 -2.43 -12.04 17.14
C GLU A 142 -3.29 -12.95 16.26
N LYS A 143 -4.57 -13.16 16.61
CA LYS A 143 -5.49 -13.92 15.75
C LYS A 143 -5.77 -13.23 14.42
N ILE A 144 -5.94 -11.91 14.41
CA ILE A 144 -6.16 -11.15 13.18
C ILE A 144 -4.92 -11.21 12.30
N GLU A 145 -3.74 -10.93 12.86
CA GLU A 145 -2.47 -11.00 12.12
C GLU A 145 -2.20 -12.43 11.61
N GLY A 146 -2.40 -13.43 12.44
CA GLY A 146 -2.27 -14.84 12.07
C GLY A 146 -3.25 -15.24 10.95
N ALA A 147 -4.47 -14.69 10.93
CA ALA A 147 -5.41 -14.91 9.84
C ALA A 147 -4.88 -14.34 8.52
N PHE A 148 -4.37 -13.10 8.51
CA PHE A 148 -3.72 -12.50 7.33
C PHE A 148 -2.52 -13.33 6.85
N MET A 149 -1.66 -13.75 7.75
CA MET A 149 -0.46 -14.53 7.42
C MET A 149 -0.75 -15.98 7.01
N SER A 150 -1.92 -16.53 7.36
CA SER A 150 -2.33 -17.88 6.95
C SER A 150 -2.93 -17.95 5.54
N GLU A 151 -3.15 -16.82 4.89
CA GLU A 151 -3.68 -16.77 3.53
C GLU A 151 -2.79 -17.49 2.53
N VAL A 152 -3.43 -18.12 1.54
CA VAL A 152 -2.76 -18.85 0.46
C VAL A 152 -3.19 -18.36 -0.91
N PRO A 153 -2.31 -18.37 -1.91
CA PRO A 153 -2.65 -17.96 -3.27
C PRO A 153 -3.86 -18.72 -3.85
N PRO A 154 -4.72 -18.04 -4.62
CA PRO A 154 -4.63 -16.64 -5.04
C PRO A 154 -5.27 -15.63 -4.07
N GLN A 155 -5.84 -16.07 -2.94
CA GLN A 155 -6.50 -15.22 -1.93
C GLN A 155 -5.54 -14.83 -0.80
N ASP A 156 -4.35 -14.35 -1.15
CA ASP A 156 -3.26 -14.01 -0.21
C ASP A 156 -2.92 -12.51 -0.19
N GLY A 157 -3.91 -11.67 -0.45
CA GLY A 157 -3.74 -10.22 -0.59
C GLY A 157 -3.14 -9.58 0.65
N HIS A 158 -3.70 -9.87 1.83
CA HIS A 158 -3.21 -9.31 3.09
C HIS A 158 -1.78 -9.75 3.40
N LYS A 159 -1.48 -11.04 3.23
CA LYS A 159 -0.13 -11.57 3.41
C LYS A 159 0.88 -10.92 2.46
N ARG A 160 0.52 -10.70 1.20
CA ARG A 160 1.40 -10.01 0.24
C ARG A 160 1.69 -8.58 0.63
N ASN A 161 0.72 -7.86 1.19
CA ASN A 161 0.95 -6.53 1.72
C ASN A 161 1.92 -6.58 2.91
N ILE A 162 1.70 -7.44 3.90
CA ILE A 162 2.61 -7.62 5.05
C ILE A 162 4.04 -7.91 4.57
N LEU A 163 4.20 -8.78 3.57
CA LEU A 163 5.48 -9.24 3.07
C LEU A 163 6.00 -8.45 1.85
N SER A 164 5.43 -7.30 1.54
CA SER A 164 5.94 -6.46 0.46
C SER A 164 7.26 -5.78 0.86
N ALA A 165 8.30 -5.97 0.05
CA ALA A 165 9.62 -5.38 0.29
C ALA A 165 9.65 -3.86 0.06
N SER A 166 8.63 -3.29 -0.60
CA SER A 166 8.54 -1.85 -0.85
C SER A 166 8.09 -1.05 0.36
N HIS A 167 7.32 -1.64 1.26
CA HIS A 167 6.79 -0.90 2.41
C HIS A 167 7.87 -0.50 3.40
N ARG A 168 7.82 0.74 3.85
CA ARG A 168 8.75 1.36 4.80
C ARG A 168 8.08 1.73 6.11
N LYS A 169 6.78 2.04 6.07
CA LYS A 169 6.03 2.46 7.26
C LYS A 169 4.69 1.76 7.33
N LEU A 170 4.09 1.78 8.51
CA LEU A 170 2.80 1.18 8.81
C LEU A 170 2.05 2.04 9.83
N GLY A 171 0.82 2.40 9.49
CA GLY A 171 -0.16 2.91 10.43
C GLY A 171 -1.20 1.86 10.76
N VAL A 172 -1.66 1.80 12.01
CA VAL A 172 -2.68 0.83 12.44
C VAL A 172 -3.83 1.57 13.09
N GLY A 173 -5.03 1.35 12.56
CA GLY A 173 -6.29 1.75 13.15
C GLY A 173 -7.01 0.58 13.80
N LEU A 174 -7.62 0.80 14.96
CA LEU A 174 -8.32 -0.23 15.72
C LEU A 174 -9.59 0.34 16.35
N ALA A 175 -10.70 -0.38 16.26
CA ALA A 175 -11.95 0.02 16.88
C ALA A 175 -12.70 -1.18 17.47
N LYS A 176 -13.53 -0.92 18.48
CA LYS A 176 -14.46 -1.89 19.06
C LYS A 176 -15.81 -1.21 19.31
N PRO A 177 -16.92 -1.83 18.94
CA PRO A 177 -18.23 -1.41 19.43
C PRO A 177 -18.38 -1.68 20.93
N LYS A 178 -19.32 -0.98 21.58
CA LYS A 178 -19.72 -1.29 22.95
C LYS A 178 -20.31 -2.70 23.01
N GLY A 179 -19.88 -3.48 24.02
CA GLY A 179 -20.39 -4.85 24.24
C GLY A 179 -19.89 -5.90 23.26
N VAL A 180 -19.00 -5.54 22.30
CA VAL A 180 -18.37 -6.48 21.37
C VAL A 180 -16.89 -6.60 21.69
N ASN A 181 -16.41 -7.82 21.89
CA ASN A 181 -14.99 -8.05 22.17
C ASN A 181 -14.10 -8.08 20.93
N GLN A 182 -14.67 -8.43 19.77
CA GLN A 182 -13.92 -8.49 18.51
C GLN A 182 -13.49 -7.08 18.07
N ALA A 183 -12.20 -6.93 17.76
CA ALA A 183 -11.66 -5.71 17.19
C ALA A 183 -11.88 -5.65 15.68
N CYS A 184 -12.11 -4.45 15.15
CA CYS A 184 -11.92 -4.12 13.75
C CYS A 184 -10.54 -3.47 13.60
N MET A 185 -9.81 -3.83 12.55
CA MET A 185 -8.44 -3.39 12.28
C MET A 185 -8.29 -2.92 10.84
N SER A 186 -7.58 -1.82 10.66
CA SER A 186 -7.01 -1.40 9.38
C SER A 186 -5.49 -1.26 9.54
N GLN A 187 -4.73 -1.88 8.64
CA GLN A 187 -3.27 -1.74 8.52
C GLN A 187 -2.99 -0.97 7.23
N GLU A 188 -2.38 0.20 7.35
CA GLU A 188 -2.06 1.10 6.24
C GLU A 188 -0.55 1.06 5.99
N PHE A 189 -0.12 0.30 4.99
CA PHE A 189 1.29 0.15 4.61
C PHE A 189 1.71 1.27 3.66
N VAL A 190 2.81 1.96 3.96
CA VAL A 190 3.26 3.15 3.24
C VAL A 190 4.59 2.91 2.53
N ASP A 191 4.63 3.30 1.26
CA ASP A 191 5.83 3.31 0.42
C ASP A 191 6.52 4.68 0.49
N ASP A 192 7.41 4.86 1.49
CA ASP A 192 8.13 6.11 1.71
C ASP A 192 9.46 6.13 0.92
N TYR A 193 9.40 6.72 -0.28
CA TYR A 193 10.54 6.84 -1.19
C TYR A 193 10.79 8.29 -1.62
N GLY A 194 10.33 9.27 -0.87
CA GLY A 194 10.54 10.66 -1.23
C GLY A 194 9.64 11.64 -0.51
N SER A 195 9.56 12.85 -1.02
CA SER A 195 8.66 13.88 -0.52
C SER A 195 7.82 14.44 -1.66
N TYR A 196 6.52 14.60 -1.44
CA TYR A 196 5.59 15.04 -2.47
C TYR A 196 4.75 16.19 -1.96
N ALA A 197 4.65 17.26 -2.75
CA ALA A 197 3.80 18.39 -2.38
C ALA A 197 2.33 17.96 -2.30
N ALA A 198 1.61 18.45 -1.31
CA ALA A 198 0.18 18.24 -1.22
C ALA A 198 -0.53 18.76 -2.49
N LEU A 199 -1.60 18.10 -2.88
CA LEU A 199 -2.51 18.54 -3.94
C LEU A 199 -3.77 19.16 -3.31
N PRO A 200 -4.50 20.03 -4.04
CA PRO A 200 -5.79 20.50 -3.56
C PRO A 200 -6.75 19.31 -3.38
N SER A 201 -7.53 19.30 -2.31
CA SER A 201 -8.54 18.24 -2.10
C SER A 201 -9.70 18.34 -3.08
N ARG A 202 -9.95 19.53 -3.65
CA ARG A 202 -11.02 19.82 -4.62
C ARG A 202 -10.52 20.71 -5.74
N ALA A 203 -11.09 20.52 -6.95
CA ALA A 203 -10.82 21.32 -8.14
C ALA A 203 -12.03 21.31 -9.07
N LYS A 204 -11.97 22.11 -10.16
CA LYS A 204 -12.92 22.01 -11.25
C LYS A 204 -12.41 21.01 -12.29
N VAL A 205 -13.33 20.36 -12.99
CA VAL A 205 -12.97 19.53 -14.15
C VAL A 205 -12.29 20.41 -15.19
N GLY A 206 -11.08 20.02 -15.61
CA GLY A 206 -10.25 20.80 -16.55
C GLY A 206 -9.21 21.69 -15.88
N ASP A 207 -9.28 21.91 -14.58
CA ASP A 207 -8.20 22.60 -13.85
C ASP A 207 -6.88 21.84 -14.00
N GLN A 208 -5.78 22.57 -13.94
CA GLN A 208 -4.45 21.98 -13.86
C GLN A 208 -3.96 21.96 -12.42
N VAL A 209 -3.31 20.85 -12.04
CA VAL A 209 -2.64 20.73 -10.75
C VAL A 209 -1.15 20.52 -10.97
N THR A 210 -0.33 21.22 -10.18
CA THR A 210 1.13 21.04 -10.20
C THR A 210 1.52 19.85 -9.35
N VAL A 211 2.03 18.81 -10.00
CA VAL A 211 2.57 17.61 -9.35
C VAL A 211 4.08 17.76 -9.24
N ARG A 212 4.59 17.89 -8.01
CA ARG A 212 6.02 18.09 -7.76
C ARG A 212 6.46 17.33 -6.51
N GLY A 213 7.75 17.00 -6.48
CA GLY A 213 8.35 16.31 -5.35
C GLY A 213 9.79 15.93 -5.62
N GLU A 214 10.35 15.17 -4.69
CA GLU A 214 11.69 14.59 -4.78
C GLU A 214 11.62 13.10 -4.48
N ILE A 215 12.42 12.31 -5.19
CA ILE A 215 12.61 10.88 -4.95
C ILE A 215 13.91 10.68 -4.17
N THR A 216 13.85 9.89 -3.12
CA THR A 216 15.02 9.57 -2.28
C THR A 216 15.84 8.45 -2.92
N PRO A 217 17.15 8.67 -3.21
CA PRO A 217 18.02 7.61 -3.70
C PRO A 217 18.04 6.41 -2.72
N PRO A 218 18.20 5.18 -3.22
CA PRO A 218 18.58 4.80 -4.59
C PRO A 218 17.40 4.69 -5.58
N ALA A 219 16.16 4.97 -5.16
CA ALA A 219 15.03 5.06 -6.07
C ALA A 219 15.23 6.21 -7.08
N LYS A 220 14.66 6.07 -8.30
CA LYS A 220 14.74 7.09 -9.34
C LYS A 220 13.37 7.38 -9.89
N PHE A 221 13.07 8.67 -10.12
CA PHE A 221 11.83 9.10 -10.73
C PHE A 221 11.61 8.46 -12.12
N ALA A 222 10.39 8.02 -12.39
CA ALA A 222 10.04 7.37 -13.65
C ALA A 222 8.87 8.06 -14.37
N ALA A 223 7.76 8.34 -13.67
CA ALA A 223 6.59 8.94 -14.33
C ALA A 223 5.62 9.58 -13.31
N VAL A 224 4.72 10.43 -13.85
CA VAL A 224 3.48 10.84 -13.18
C VAL A 224 2.30 10.26 -13.95
N GLY A 225 1.39 9.59 -13.25
CA GLY A 225 0.18 9.02 -13.83
C GLY A 225 -1.07 9.76 -13.38
N VAL A 226 -2.10 9.76 -14.23
CA VAL A 226 -3.43 10.26 -13.87
C VAL A 226 -4.45 9.17 -14.19
N ALA A 227 -5.20 8.76 -13.18
CA ALA A 227 -6.38 7.92 -13.30
C ALA A 227 -7.62 8.72 -12.88
N ARG A 228 -8.81 8.21 -13.16
CA ARG A 228 -10.07 8.75 -12.70
C ARG A 228 -10.99 7.61 -12.29
N ILE A 229 -11.62 7.76 -11.17
CA ILE A 229 -12.75 6.94 -10.72
C ILE A 229 -13.98 7.84 -10.50
N ASP A 230 -15.13 7.23 -10.43
CA ASP A 230 -16.37 7.97 -10.21
C ASP A 230 -16.37 8.66 -8.83
N SER A 231 -17.16 9.72 -8.70
CA SER A 231 -17.34 10.41 -7.44
C SER A 231 -17.79 9.44 -6.35
N ALA A 232 -17.31 9.64 -5.12
CA ALA A 232 -17.76 8.85 -3.98
C ALA A 232 -19.29 8.98 -3.81
N ARG A 233 -19.94 7.87 -3.46
CA ARG A 233 -21.35 7.84 -3.05
C ARG A 233 -21.49 7.06 -1.76
N PRO A 234 -22.49 7.36 -0.95
CA PRO A 234 -22.79 6.52 0.20
C PRO A 234 -23.04 5.07 -0.21
N MET A 235 -22.56 4.14 0.61
CA MET A 235 -22.69 2.70 0.42
C MET A 235 -23.26 2.07 1.70
N THR A 236 -24.17 1.12 1.53
CA THR A 236 -24.70 0.32 2.64
C THR A 236 -23.73 -0.79 3.02
N ALA A 237 -23.82 -1.33 4.24
CA ALA A 237 -23.03 -2.48 4.65
C ALA A 237 -23.24 -3.69 3.71
N GLU A 238 -24.47 -3.89 3.19
CA GLU A 238 -24.77 -4.96 2.23
C GLU A 238 -24.05 -4.76 0.90
N GLU A 239 -23.99 -3.52 0.37
CA GLU A 239 -23.23 -3.21 -0.84
C GLU A 239 -21.73 -3.43 -0.61
N LEU A 240 -21.21 -2.98 0.53
CA LEU A 240 -19.80 -3.14 0.94
C LEU A 240 -19.42 -4.61 1.06
N GLY A 241 -20.30 -5.46 1.61
CA GLY A 241 -20.08 -6.91 1.71
C GLY A 241 -20.01 -7.65 0.37
N LYS A 242 -20.38 -6.99 -0.73
CA LYS A 242 -20.24 -7.52 -2.10
C LYS A 242 -18.92 -7.08 -2.78
N THR A 243 -18.11 -6.27 -2.10
CA THR A 243 -16.80 -5.82 -2.60
C THR A 243 -15.72 -6.74 -2.04
N TYR A 244 -15.11 -7.58 -2.87
CA TYR A 244 -14.12 -8.56 -2.41
C TYR A 244 -12.68 -8.10 -2.58
N THR A 245 -12.40 -7.22 -3.52
CA THR A 245 -11.05 -6.77 -3.86
C THR A 245 -11.11 -5.33 -4.34
N TYR A 246 -10.26 -4.50 -3.79
CA TYR A 246 -10.01 -3.16 -4.30
C TYR A 246 -8.79 -3.19 -5.23
N LEU A 247 -9.00 -2.80 -6.48
CA LEU A 247 -7.92 -2.67 -7.46
C LEU A 247 -7.66 -1.19 -7.70
N ILE A 248 -6.44 -0.76 -7.46
CA ILE A 248 -6.02 0.61 -7.77
C ILE A 248 -6.18 0.86 -9.27
N PRO A 249 -6.88 1.93 -9.66
CA PRO A 249 -7.15 2.24 -11.06
C PRO A 249 -5.86 2.47 -11.85
N LYS A 250 -5.84 1.93 -13.07
CA LYS A 250 -4.72 2.16 -13.98
C LYS A 250 -4.78 3.59 -14.53
N PRO A 251 -3.66 4.31 -14.57
CA PRO A 251 -3.61 5.61 -15.23
C PRO A 251 -4.06 5.53 -16.69
N PHE A 252 -4.95 6.43 -17.10
CA PHE A 252 -5.33 6.59 -18.51
C PHE A 252 -4.27 7.38 -19.29
N ILE A 253 -3.40 8.10 -18.57
CA ILE A 253 -2.29 8.86 -19.12
C ILE A 253 -1.07 8.79 -18.22
N LEU A 254 0.11 8.70 -18.81
CA LEU A 254 1.41 8.75 -18.13
C LEU A 254 2.26 9.87 -18.72
N TYR A 255 2.89 10.64 -17.85
CA TYR A 255 3.86 11.67 -18.16
C TYR A 255 5.24 11.21 -17.73
N SER A 256 6.17 11.10 -18.66
CA SER A 256 7.52 10.58 -18.43
C SER A 256 8.58 11.66 -18.65
N PRO A 257 9.84 11.46 -18.23
CA PRO A 257 10.97 12.33 -18.55
C PRO A 257 11.19 12.46 -20.07
N PRO A 258 12.01 13.44 -20.51
CA PRO A 258 12.44 13.53 -21.90
C PRO A 258 13.10 12.23 -22.39
N GLY A 259 12.86 11.85 -23.65
CA GLY A 259 13.36 10.61 -24.25
C GLY A 259 12.36 9.44 -24.25
N TYR A 260 11.21 9.60 -23.59
CA TYR A 260 10.10 8.65 -23.64
C TYR A 260 8.91 9.21 -24.41
N VAL A 261 8.06 8.31 -24.93
CA VAL A 261 6.79 8.73 -25.55
C VAL A 261 5.86 9.22 -24.43
N THR A 262 5.53 10.51 -24.47
CA THR A 262 4.71 11.17 -23.46
C THR A 262 4.03 12.39 -24.07
N PRO A 263 2.78 12.74 -23.67
CA PRO A 263 2.11 13.94 -24.20
C PRO A 263 2.83 15.24 -23.86
N LYS A 264 3.47 15.27 -22.68
CA LYS A 264 4.28 16.39 -22.19
C LYS A 264 5.38 15.82 -21.31
N PRO A 265 6.65 16.15 -21.54
CA PRO A 265 7.74 15.66 -20.71
C PRO A 265 7.72 16.29 -19.32
N VAL A 266 8.01 15.47 -18.30
CA VAL A 266 8.19 15.94 -16.92
C VAL A 266 9.53 16.64 -16.78
N LYS A 267 9.54 17.83 -16.20
CA LYS A 267 10.80 18.50 -15.81
C LYS A 267 11.41 17.73 -14.63
N THR A 268 12.63 17.22 -14.80
CA THR A 268 13.34 16.49 -13.76
C THR A 268 14.85 16.58 -13.93
N ASP A 269 15.56 16.53 -12.82
CA ASP A 269 17.01 16.34 -12.73
C ASP A 269 17.38 14.90 -12.29
N GLY A 270 16.39 13.99 -12.28
CA GLY A 270 16.52 12.61 -11.84
C GLY A 270 16.15 12.39 -10.36
N LYS A 271 16.21 13.44 -9.53
CA LYS A 271 15.79 13.45 -8.14
C LYS A 271 14.49 14.23 -7.97
N SER A 272 14.53 15.52 -8.29
CA SER A 272 13.36 16.41 -8.24
C SER A 272 12.56 16.31 -9.54
N PHE A 273 11.24 16.49 -9.44
CA PHE A 273 10.38 16.51 -10.61
C PHE A 273 9.25 17.53 -10.44
N SER A 274 8.76 18.06 -11.57
CA SER A 274 7.59 18.95 -11.60
C SER A 274 6.89 18.89 -12.95
N ILE A 275 5.55 18.84 -12.92
CA ILE A 275 4.68 18.91 -14.08
C ILE A 275 3.30 19.42 -13.69
N ASP A 276 2.68 20.23 -14.56
CA ASP A 276 1.25 20.55 -14.48
C ASP A 276 0.46 19.54 -15.29
N VAL A 277 -0.49 18.87 -14.65
CA VAL A 277 -1.35 17.87 -15.26
C VAL A 277 -2.81 18.32 -15.22
N PRO A 278 -3.58 18.16 -16.30
CA PRO A 278 -4.99 18.50 -16.31
C PRO A 278 -5.83 17.43 -15.61
N LEU A 279 -6.80 17.85 -14.82
CA LEU A 279 -7.85 16.99 -14.27
C LEU A 279 -8.95 16.82 -15.32
N PHE A 280 -8.62 16.09 -16.38
CA PHE A 280 -9.47 16.00 -17.55
C PHE A 280 -9.48 14.59 -18.14
N GLN A 281 -10.64 13.94 -18.05
CA GLN A 281 -10.97 12.75 -18.82
C GLN A 281 -12.40 12.89 -19.31
N ASP A 282 -12.57 13.16 -20.60
CA ASP A 282 -13.88 13.30 -21.25
C ASP A 282 -14.80 14.34 -20.59
N ARG A 283 -14.26 15.36 -19.94
CA ARG A 283 -14.97 16.38 -19.16
C ARG A 283 -15.84 15.78 -18.03
N LYS A 284 -15.47 14.60 -17.49
CA LYS A 284 -16.24 13.93 -16.46
C LYS A 284 -15.78 14.37 -15.07
N PRO A 285 -16.72 14.66 -14.15
CA PRO A 285 -16.40 14.80 -12.74
C PRO A 285 -15.97 13.46 -12.15
N GLY A 286 -15.31 13.49 -11.01
CA GLY A 286 -14.85 12.30 -10.32
C GLY A 286 -13.65 12.54 -9.44
N ARG A 287 -13.13 11.47 -8.87
CA ARG A 287 -11.86 11.47 -8.15
C ARG A 287 -10.74 11.22 -9.13
N TYR A 288 -9.85 12.21 -9.25
CA TYR A 288 -8.64 12.10 -10.06
C TYR A 288 -7.50 11.65 -9.16
N GLU A 289 -6.95 10.51 -9.48
CA GLU A 289 -5.85 9.87 -8.77
C GLU A 289 -4.54 10.20 -9.46
N ILE A 290 -3.71 10.95 -8.76
CA ILE A 290 -2.42 11.43 -9.24
C ILE A 290 -1.33 10.56 -8.62
N SER A 291 -0.71 9.72 -9.43
CA SER A 291 0.33 8.79 -9.02
C SER A 291 1.73 9.25 -9.42
N VAL A 292 2.72 8.96 -8.59
CA VAL A 292 4.13 9.09 -8.91
C VAL A 292 4.75 7.70 -8.92
N TRP A 293 5.53 7.44 -9.95
CA TRP A 293 6.18 6.15 -10.18
C TRP A 293 7.69 6.28 -10.14
N ALA A 294 8.34 5.27 -9.59
CA ALA A 294 9.80 5.19 -9.47
C ALA A 294 10.31 3.81 -9.87
N THR A 295 11.59 3.73 -10.23
CA THR A 295 12.33 2.47 -10.30
C THR A 295 13.04 2.25 -8.98
N LEU A 296 12.97 1.02 -8.45
CA LEU A 296 13.68 0.60 -7.25
C LEU A 296 14.82 -0.35 -7.61
N PRO A 297 15.96 -0.30 -6.93
CA PRO A 297 17.05 -1.23 -7.18
C PRO A 297 16.60 -2.68 -7.00
N GLY A 298 16.94 -3.51 -7.98
CA GLY A 298 16.60 -4.94 -7.94
C GLY A 298 15.16 -5.27 -8.32
N ASP A 299 14.29 -4.28 -8.56
CA ASP A 299 12.94 -4.49 -9.08
C ASP A 299 12.86 -4.02 -10.54
N PRO A 300 12.58 -4.92 -11.51
CA PRO A 300 12.45 -4.55 -12.92
C PRO A 300 11.15 -3.78 -13.22
N LYS A 301 10.21 -3.74 -12.28
CA LYS A 301 8.91 -3.09 -12.46
C LYS A 301 8.92 -1.68 -11.90
N LEU A 302 8.15 -0.79 -12.51
CA LEU A 302 7.85 0.50 -11.92
C LEU A 302 7.00 0.30 -10.66
N LYS A 303 7.36 1.02 -9.60
CA LYS A 303 6.59 1.08 -8.35
C LYS A 303 5.88 2.41 -8.24
N MET A 304 4.63 2.36 -7.82
CA MET A 304 3.89 3.55 -7.39
C MET A 304 4.40 3.92 -5.99
N VAL A 305 4.93 5.13 -5.84
CA VAL A 305 5.52 5.61 -4.59
C VAL A 305 4.74 6.79 -3.98
N SER A 306 3.76 7.30 -4.72
CA SER A 306 2.79 8.30 -4.25
C SER A 306 1.49 8.12 -5.01
N LEU A 307 0.37 8.22 -4.30
CA LEU A 307 -0.97 8.26 -4.88
C LEU A 307 -1.81 9.25 -4.08
N ARG A 308 -2.29 10.32 -4.72
CA ARG A 308 -3.04 11.39 -4.07
C ARG A 308 -4.32 11.66 -4.86
N VAL A 309 -5.40 11.92 -4.15
CA VAL A 309 -6.73 12.07 -4.74
C VAL A 309 -7.17 13.53 -4.75
N VAL A 310 -7.70 13.98 -5.88
CA VAL A 310 -8.33 15.29 -6.08
C VAL A 310 -9.77 15.08 -6.52
N ASP A 311 -10.75 15.57 -5.78
CA ASP A 311 -12.17 15.54 -6.17
C ASP A 311 -12.46 16.68 -7.15
N ALA A 312 -12.64 16.36 -8.43
CA ALA A 312 -12.95 17.34 -9.46
C ALA A 312 -14.43 17.34 -9.82
N ARG A 313 -15.07 18.51 -9.79
CA ARG A 313 -16.51 18.72 -10.02
C ARG A 313 -16.76 19.79 -11.07
#